data_6b93807020e312f87a64d350f753a556
#
_entry.id   6b93807020e312f87a64d350f753a556
#
_cell.length_a   1.000
_cell.length_b   1.000
_cell.length_c   1.000
_cell.angle_alpha   90.00
_cell.angle_beta   90.00
_cell.angle_gamma   90.00
#
_symmetry.space_group_name_H-M   'P 1'
#
loop_
_entity.id
_entity.type
_entity.pdbx_description
1 polymer ?
#
loop_
_entity_poly.entity_id
_entity_poly.type
_entity_poly.pdbx_seq_one_letter_code
_entity_poly.pdbx_strand_id
1 'polypeptide(L)'
;IVNDHLGTSDWNFLPSISRLTAEKYLSKGFSLQFAGSLNKISEDQMRGDVDFLYYNLGLNVKYDLNNLFGETGWFDPYVSLGGNYVNANSMGEGMLNTGIGFNAWLSQGLGLTFQTGTNFGFSDKVQDHFQTSFGLVVRFGGKDTDKDGVYDKDDACPEVAGLKQFN
;
A
#
# COMPACT_ATOMS: atom_id res chain seq x y z
N ILE A 1 -21.85 1.25 11.08
CA ILE A 1 -20.49 0.95 10.53
C ILE A 1 -19.74 2.26 10.24
N VAL A 2 -20.30 3.23 9.50
CA VAL A 2 -19.59 4.47 9.16
C VAL A 2 -19.37 5.39 10.37
N ASN A 3 -20.31 5.46 11.32
CA ASN A 3 -20.19 6.31 12.50
C ASN A 3 -19.15 5.82 13.51
N ASP A 4 -18.90 4.50 13.57
CA ASP A 4 -17.93 3.93 14.49
C ASP A 4 -16.48 4.15 14.03
N HIS A 5 -16.27 4.48 12.76
CA HIS A 5 -14.93 4.66 12.18
C HIS A 5 -14.47 6.12 12.10
N LEU A 6 -15.37 7.08 12.29
CA LEU A 6 -15.04 8.51 12.32
C LEU A 6 -14.78 9.05 13.71
N GLY A 7 -15.05 8.24 14.76
CA GLY A 7 -14.68 8.56 16.14
C GLY A 7 -13.17 8.46 16.33
N THR A 8 -12.52 9.53 16.83
CA THR A 8 -11.07 9.54 17.08
C THR A 8 -10.66 8.76 18.33
N SER A 9 -11.62 8.31 19.13
CA SER A 9 -11.38 7.53 20.36
C SER A 9 -10.76 6.16 20.10
N ASP A 10 -11.01 5.59 18.91
CA ASP A 10 -10.57 4.24 18.54
C ASP A 10 -9.36 4.24 17.59
N TRP A 11 -8.73 5.39 17.42
CA TRP A 11 -7.55 5.52 16.56
C TRP A 11 -6.27 5.24 17.34
N ASN A 12 -5.55 4.19 16.95
CA ASN A 12 -4.18 3.98 17.42
C ASN A 12 -3.21 4.64 16.44
N PHE A 13 -2.70 5.79 16.82
CA PHE A 13 -1.74 6.56 16.02
C PHE A 13 -0.31 6.30 16.46
N LEU A 14 0.50 5.70 15.58
CA LEU A 14 1.91 5.44 15.83
C LEU A 14 2.78 6.38 14.97
N PRO A 15 3.38 7.44 15.55
CA PRO A 15 4.23 8.39 14.83
C PRO A 15 5.66 7.86 14.64
N SER A 16 5.79 6.66 14.09
CA SER A 16 7.08 6.01 13.80
C SER A 16 6.97 5.19 12.51
N ILE A 17 8.12 4.73 12.00
CA ILE A 17 8.12 3.82 10.85
C ILE A 17 7.57 2.47 11.31
N SER A 18 6.30 2.24 11.01
CA SER A 18 5.56 1.03 11.41
C SER A 18 5.16 0.16 10.23
N ARG A 19 5.37 0.63 8.99
CA ARG A 19 5.04 -0.10 7.77
C ARG A 19 6.15 0.04 6.73
N LEU A 20 6.54 -1.09 6.15
CA LEU A 20 7.45 -1.17 5.00
C LEU A 20 6.73 -1.88 3.86
N THR A 21 6.93 -1.40 2.65
CA THR A 21 6.38 -2.01 1.46
C THR A 21 7.46 -2.13 0.38
N ALA A 22 7.40 -3.23 -0.37
CA ALA A 22 8.16 -3.42 -1.59
C ALA A 22 7.18 -3.71 -2.72
N GLU A 23 7.35 -3.03 -3.84
CA GLU A 23 6.43 -3.13 -4.97
C GLU A 23 7.21 -3.39 -6.24
N LYS A 24 6.63 -4.24 -7.09
CA LYS A 24 7.13 -4.51 -8.43
C LYS A 24 6.02 -4.30 -9.44
N TYR A 25 6.24 -3.41 -10.39
CA TYR A 25 5.39 -3.28 -11.57
C TYR A 25 5.43 -4.56 -12.41
N LEU A 26 4.27 -5.00 -12.86
CA LEU A 26 4.13 -6.21 -13.70
C LEU A 26 3.83 -5.84 -15.14
N SER A 27 2.65 -5.34 -15.41
CA SER A 27 2.22 -4.89 -16.75
C SER A 27 0.84 -4.23 -16.69
N LYS A 28 0.51 -3.40 -17.67
CA LYS A 28 -0.84 -2.83 -17.88
C LYS A 28 -1.44 -2.18 -16.63
N GLY A 29 -0.59 -1.48 -15.85
CA GLY A 29 -0.99 -0.82 -14.61
C GLY A 29 -1.09 -1.72 -13.38
N PHE A 30 -0.80 -3.00 -13.52
CA PHE A 30 -0.77 -3.91 -12.37
C PHE A 30 0.61 -3.94 -11.73
N SER A 31 0.63 -3.87 -10.41
CA SER A 31 1.82 -4.06 -9.58
C SER A 31 1.54 -5.10 -8.49
N LEU A 32 2.59 -5.78 -8.08
CA LEU A 32 2.56 -6.67 -6.92
C LEU A 32 3.25 -5.96 -5.76
N GLN A 33 2.55 -5.81 -4.64
CA GLN A 33 3.06 -5.18 -3.43
C GLN A 33 3.14 -6.22 -2.30
N PHE A 34 4.34 -6.39 -1.75
CA PHE A 34 4.54 -7.01 -0.45
C PHE A 34 4.55 -5.92 0.61
N ALA A 35 3.84 -6.14 1.73
CA ALA A 35 3.72 -5.17 2.81
C ALA A 35 3.94 -5.86 4.16
N GLY A 36 4.74 -5.24 5.02
CA GLY A 36 4.90 -5.62 6.41
C GLY A 36 4.63 -4.44 7.31
N SER A 37 3.85 -4.63 8.37
CA SER A 37 3.64 -3.63 9.39
C SER A 37 3.78 -4.20 10.79
N LEU A 38 4.31 -3.37 11.69
CA LEU A 38 4.50 -3.67 13.09
C LEU A 38 3.97 -2.49 13.90
N ASN A 39 3.13 -2.77 14.86
CA ASN A 39 2.52 -1.76 15.72
C ASN A 39 2.41 -2.29 17.16
N LYS A 40 2.42 -1.37 18.10
CA LYS A 40 2.05 -1.65 19.50
C LYS A 40 0.70 -0.99 19.75
N ILE A 41 -0.31 -1.80 20.04
CA ILE A 41 -1.64 -1.31 20.37
C ILE A 41 -1.73 -1.15 21.87
N SER A 42 -2.02 0.07 22.30
CA SER A 42 -2.25 0.41 23.70
C SER A 42 -3.73 0.34 24.02
N GLU A 43 -4.06 -0.07 25.21
CA GLU A 43 -5.32 -0.62 25.59
C GLU A 43 -6.45 0.33 26.00
N ASP A 44 -6.24 1.62 26.11
CA ASP A 44 -7.35 2.59 26.32
C ASP A 44 -8.46 2.49 25.25
N GLN A 45 -8.24 1.65 24.22
CA GLN A 45 -9.10 1.58 23.05
C GLN A 45 -9.79 0.22 22.81
N MET A 46 -9.39 -0.85 23.51
CA MET A 46 -10.01 -2.18 23.39
C MET A 46 -10.01 -2.96 24.70
N ARG A 47 -10.96 -2.71 25.59
CA ARG A 47 -11.28 -3.55 26.76
C ARG A 47 -10.14 -4.34 27.40
N GLY A 48 -9.45 -3.75 28.33
CA GLY A 48 -8.60 -4.43 29.31
C GLY A 48 -7.10 -4.05 29.27
N ASP A 49 -6.44 -3.87 30.40
CA ASP A 49 -5.10 -3.31 30.75
C ASP A 49 -3.81 -3.92 30.16
N VAL A 50 -3.70 -4.36 28.90
CA VAL A 50 -2.46 -4.97 28.35
C VAL A 50 -2.10 -4.46 26.95
N ASP A 51 -1.00 -3.75 26.83
CA ASP A 51 -0.37 -3.45 25.54
C ASP A 51 -0.04 -4.72 24.77
N PHE A 52 -0.42 -4.83 23.51
CA PHE A 52 -0.06 -5.99 22.70
C PHE A 52 0.60 -5.62 21.38
N LEU A 53 1.42 -6.55 20.89
CA LEU A 53 2.07 -6.44 19.61
C LEU A 53 1.09 -6.85 18.50
N TYR A 54 0.95 -5.96 17.52
CA TYR A 54 0.26 -6.20 16.27
C TYR A 54 1.28 -6.29 15.14
N TYR A 55 1.21 -7.34 14.33
CA TYR A 55 1.93 -7.36 13.06
C TYR A 55 1.06 -7.89 11.94
N ASN A 56 1.35 -7.37 10.74
CA ASN A 56 0.65 -7.69 9.52
C ASN A 56 1.67 -7.93 8.41
N LEU A 57 1.52 -9.05 7.71
CA LEU A 57 2.28 -9.37 6.50
C LEU A 57 1.30 -9.63 5.37
N GLY A 58 1.42 -8.88 4.28
CA GLY A 58 0.46 -8.93 3.19
C GLY A 58 1.09 -8.97 1.82
N LEU A 59 0.36 -9.58 0.90
CA LEU A 59 0.64 -9.59 -0.53
C LEU A 59 -0.58 -9.03 -1.26
N ASN A 60 -0.42 -7.91 -1.95
CA ASN A 60 -1.50 -7.20 -2.62
C ASN A 60 -1.19 -7.01 -4.10
N VAL A 61 -2.20 -7.13 -4.92
CA VAL A 61 -2.20 -6.63 -6.30
C VAL A 61 -2.72 -5.21 -6.26
N LYS A 62 -1.99 -4.29 -6.85
CA LYS A 62 -2.38 -2.89 -7.04
C LYS A 62 -2.71 -2.67 -8.51
N TYR A 63 -3.67 -1.81 -8.76
CA TYR A 63 -4.00 -1.33 -10.09
C TYR A 63 -3.94 0.19 -10.13
N ASP A 64 -3.10 0.71 -11.00
CA ASP A 64 -2.89 2.13 -11.25
C ASP A 64 -4.07 2.72 -12.03
N LEU A 65 -4.78 3.67 -11.43
CA LEU A 65 -5.95 4.31 -12.02
C LEU A 65 -5.59 5.30 -13.14
N ASN A 66 -4.34 5.73 -13.24
CA ASN A 66 -3.89 6.55 -14.37
C ASN A 66 -4.05 5.81 -15.72
N ASN A 67 -4.01 4.48 -15.71
CA ASN A 67 -4.36 3.71 -16.91
C ASN A 67 -5.80 3.89 -17.41
N LEU A 68 -6.72 4.36 -16.54
CA LEU A 68 -8.12 4.61 -16.90
C LEU A 68 -8.39 6.08 -17.22
N PHE A 69 -7.74 6.99 -16.48
CA PHE A 69 -8.05 8.43 -16.52
C PHE A 69 -6.98 9.26 -17.25
N GLY A 70 -5.84 8.67 -17.56
CA GLY A 70 -4.68 9.32 -18.18
C GLY A 70 -3.59 9.66 -17.17
N GLU A 71 -2.37 9.68 -17.65
CA GLU A 71 -1.15 9.93 -16.86
C GLU A 71 -1.09 11.39 -16.40
N THR A 72 -0.81 11.61 -15.12
CA THR A 72 -0.65 12.95 -14.54
C THR A 72 0.80 13.32 -14.26
N GLY A 73 1.71 12.36 -14.30
CA GLY A 73 3.14 12.55 -14.10
C GLY A 73 3.61 12.72 -12.65
N TRP A 74 2.76 13.26 -11.79
CA TRP A 74 3.10 13.52 -10.38
C TRP A 74 2.19 12.81 -9.37
N PHE A 75 1.01 12.35 -9.81
CA PHE A 75 -0.02 11.78 -8.94
C PHE A 75 -0.48 10.44 -9.47
N ASP A 76 -0.21 9.36 -8.74
CA ASP A 76 -0.53 7.98 -9.09
C ASP A 76 -1.56 7.42 -8.11
N PRO A 77 -2.87 7.60 -8.36
CA PRO A 77 -3.91 6.96 -7.57
C PRO A 77 -4.04 5.48 -7.93
N TYR A 78 -4.33 4.64 -6.93
CA TYR A 78 -4.47 3.21 -7.14
C TYR A 78 -5.53 2.58 -6.25
N VAL A 79 -5.99 1.42 -6.66
CA VAL A 79 -6.76 0.49 -5.83
C VAL A 79 -5.91 -0.74 -5.53
N SER A 80 -6.17 -1.41 -4.42
CA SER A 80 -5.46 -2.63 -4.03
C SER A 80 -6.40 -3.70 -3.51
N LEU A 81 -6.04 -4.94 -3.80
CA LEU A 81 -6.72 -6.14 -3.30
C LEU A 81 -5.67 -7.21 -3.00
N GLY A 82 -5.79 -7.88 -1.87
CA GLY A 82 -4.83 -8.94 -1.52
C GLY A 82 -5.21 -9.72 -0.28
N GLY A 83 -4.25 -10.54 0.15
CA GLY A 83 -4.36 -11.31 1.37
C GLY A 83 -3.29 -10.91 2.37
N ASN A 84 -3.66 -10.83 3.63
CA ASN A 84 -2.77 -10.53 4.73
C ASN A 84 -2.83 -11.64 5.78
N TYR A 85 -1.70 -11.87 6.43
CA TYR A 85 -1.68 -12.56 7.72
C TYR A 85 -1.50 -11.51 8.82
N VAL A 86 -2.47 -11.44 9.70
CA VAL A 86 -2.48 -10.52 10.83
C VAL A 86 -2.33 -11.31 12.11
N ASN A 87 -1.50 -10.82 13.02
CA ASN A 87 -1.44 -11.32 14.39
C ASN A 87 -1.65 -10.16 15.35
N ALA A 88 -2.64 -10.31 16.22
CA ALA A 88 -2.97 -9.38 17.27
C ALA A 88 -3.13 -10.14 18.58
N ASN A 89 -2.43 -9.73 19.62
CA ASN A 89 -2.46 -10.36 20.96
C ASN A 89 -2.27 -11.90 20.91
N SER A 90 -1.27 -12.37 20.15
CA SER A 90 -0.98 -13.81 19.95
C SER A 90 -2.07 -14.61 19.22
N MET A 91 -3.09 -13.95 18.68
CA MET A 91 -4.09 -14.53 17.81
C MET A 91 -3.77 -14.21 16.36
N GLY A 92 -3.50 -15.24 15.56
CA GLY A 92 -3.17 -15.09 14.14
C GLY A 92 -4.31 -15.49 13.23
N GLU A 93 -4.53 -14.69 12.16
CA GLU A 93 -5.57 -14.94 11.18
C GLU A 93 -5.18 -14.46 9.78
N GLY A 94 -5.64 -15.22 8.76
CA GLY A 94 -5.64 -14.74 7.38
C GLY A 94 -6.79 -13.77 7.15
N MET A 95 -6.53 -12.66 6.48
CA MET A 95 -7.54 -11.63 6.20
C MET A 95 -7.49 -11.23 4.72
N LEU A 96 -8.64 -10.86 4.17
CA LEU A 96 -8.72 -10.19 2.88
C LEU A 96 -8.45 -8.70 3.09
N ASN A 97 -7.52 -8.15 2.33
CA ASN A 97 -7.24 -6.71 2.33
C ASN A 97 -7.78 -6.05 1.07
N THR A 98 -8.53 -4.98 1.24
CA THR A 98 -8.92 -4.08 0.15
C THR A 98 -8.53 -2.66 0.50
N GLY A 99 -8.07 -1.89 -0.47
CA GLY A 99 -7.64 -0.53 -0.17
C GLY A 99 -7.58 0.38 -1.38
N ILE A 100 -7.44 1.65 -1.07
CA ILE A 100 -7.17 2.72 -2.01
C ILE A 100 -5.97 3.52 -1.52
N GLY A 101 -5.30 4.18 -2.43
CA GLY A 101 -4.19 5.04 -2.07
C GLY A 101 -3.71 5.88 -3.24
N PHE A 102 -2.68 6.65 -3.00
CA PHE A 102 -1.99 7.40 -4.04
C PHE A 102 -0.51 7.58 -3.69
N ASN A 103 0.29 7.77 -4.73
CA ASN A 103 1.64 8.32 -4.61
C ASN A 103 1.65 9.72 -5.22
N ALA A 104 2.23 10.68 -4.51
CA ALA A 104 2.47 12.04 -4.99
C ALA A 104 3.97 12.23 -5.19
N TRP A 105 4.43 12.28 -6.44
CA TRP A 105 5.83 12.32 -6.79
C TRP A 105 6.38 13.75 -6.68
N LEU A 106 7.39 13.92 -5.83
CA LEU A 106 8.13 15.17 -5.64
C LEU A 106 9.30 15.26 -6.63
N SER A 107 9.80 14.12 -7.09
CA SER A 107 10.83 13.97 -8.12
C SER A 107 10.67 12.64 -8.85
N GLN A 108 11.54 12.33 -9.81
CA GLN A 108 11.49 11.05 -10.56
C GLN A 108 11.63 9.82 -9.65
N GLY A 109 12.29 9.94 -8.52
CA GLY A 109 12.58 8.81 -7.64
C GLY A 109 12.04 8.91 -6.21
N LEU A 110 11.48 10.05 -5.81
CA LEU A 110 11.01 10.30 -4.44
C LEU A 110 9.62 10.89 -4.43
N GLY A 111 8.74 10.37 -3.61
CA GLY A 111 7.38 10.83 -3.42
C GLY A 111 6.85 10.61 -2.01
N LEU A 112 5.63 11.05 -1.82
CA LEU A 112 4.81 10.77 -0.66
C LEU A 112 3.80 9.69 -1.03
N THR A 113 3.51 8.78 -0.11
CA THR A 113 2.50 7.74 -0.30
C THR A 113 1.45 7.83 0.80
N PHE A 114 0.20 7.66 0.41
CA PHE A 114 -0.93 7.49 1.31
C PHE A 114 -1.68 6.23 0.89
N GLN A 115 -2.03 5.40 1.85
CA GLN A 115 -2.83 4.20 1.64
C GLN A 115 -3.79 4.03 2.81
N THR A 116 -5.03 3.74 2.50
CA THR A 116 -6.03 3.32 3.48
C THR A 116 -6.79 2.10 2.97
N GLY A 117 -7.18 1.22 3.86
CA GLY A 117 -7.87 0.00 3.48
C GLY A 117 -8.46 -0.74 4.67
N THR A 118 -9.26 -1.73 4.37
CA THR A 118 -9.92 -2.60 5.35
C THR A 118 -9.35 -4.00 5.26
N ASN A 119 -9.09 -4.58 6.43
CA ASN A 119 -8.77 -5.99 6.59
C ASN A 119 -10.04 -6.71 7.07
N PHE A 120 -10.51 -7.68 6.29
CA PHE A 120 -11.67 -8.52 6.59
C PHE A 120 -11.21 -9.90 7.02
N GLY A 121 -11.55 -10.29 8.24
CA GLY A 121 -11.22 -11.62 8.79
C GLY A 121 -12.04 -12.74 8.15
N PHE A 122 -11.42 -13.92 8.05
CA PHE A 122 -12.15 -15.14 7.65
C PHE A 122 -12.73 -15.90 8.86
N SER A 123 -12.40 -15.44 10.07
CA SER A 123 -12.91 -15.98 11.33
C SER A 123 -13.02 -14.84 12.34
N ASP A 124 -13.58 -15.13 13.51
CA ASP A 124 -13.79 -14.10 14.57
C ASP A 124 -12.59 -13.94 15.50
N LYS A 125 -11.39 -14.40 15.11
CA LYS A 125 -10.18 -14.32 15.95
C LYS A 125 -9.59 -12.90 16.01
N VAL A 126 -9.62 -12.21 14.89
CA VAL A 126 -9.19 -10.82 14.77
C VAL A 126 -10.32 -10.02 14.15
N GLN A 127 -10.71 -8.94 14.80
CA GLN A 127 -11.79 -8.08 14.28
C GLN A 127 -11.40 -7.42 12.96
N ASP A 128 -12.39 -7.21 12.11
CA ASP A 128 -12.26 -6.37 10.93
C ASP A 128 -11.80 -4.98 11.33
N HIS A 129 -10.80 -4.47 10.65
CA HIS A 129 -10.23 -3.17 11.02
C HIS A 129 -9.72 -2.39 9.81
N PHE A 130 -9.71 -1.07 9.97
CA PHE A 130 -9.06 -0.17 9.03
C PHE A 130 -7.57 -0.05 9.35
N GLN A 131 -6.79 0.05 8.30
CA GLN A 131 -5.39 0.40 8.38
C GLN A 131 -5.10 1.56 7.45
N THR A 132 -4.64 2.68 8.00
CA THR A 132 -4.22 3.85 7.24
C THR A 132 -2.71 4.06 7.43
N SER A 133 -2.01 4.37 6.36
CA SER A 133 -0.59 4.67 6.39
C SER A 133 -0.26 5.88 5.52
N PHE A 134 0.68 6.68 6.00
CA PHE A 134 1.29 7.79 5.28
C PHE A 134 2.80 7.67 5.38
N GLY A 135 3.53 7.97 4.32
CA GLY A 135 4.97 7.81 4.34
C GLY A 135 5.67 8.31 3.08
N LEU A 136 6.92 7.90 2.97
CA LEU A 136 7.75 8.16 1.80
C LEU A 136 7.71 6.94 0.86
N VAL A 137 7.72 7.21 -0.43
CA VAL A 137 7.91 6.20 -1.48
C VAL A 137 9.17 6.55 -2.27
N VAL A 138 9.99 5.53 -2.51
CA VAL A 138 11.20 5.64 -3.32
C VAL A 138 11.08 4.68 -4.50
N ARG A 139 11.28 5.19 -5.72
CA ARG A 139 11.30 4.39 -6.94
C ARG A 139 12.75 4.11 -7.33
N PHE A 140 13.09 2.82 -7.40
CA PHE A 140 14.38 2.38 -7.89
C PHE A 140 14.27 2.00 -9.36
N GLY A 141 15.30 2.33 -10.16
CA GLY A 141 15.37 2.00 -11.57
C GLY A 141 14.98 3.14 -12.52
N GLY A 142 14.14 4.06 -12.10
CA GLY A 142 13.70 5.19 -12.91
C GLY A 142 12.23 5.08 -13.33
N LYS A 143 11.75 6.08 -14.06
CA LYS A 143 10.45 6.10 -14.70
C LYS A 143 10.54 5.32 -16.03
N ASP A 144 9.48 4.62 -16.38
CA ASP A 144 9.27 3.93 -17.67
C ASP A 144 7.88 4.39 -18.13
N THR A 145 7.87 5.44 -18.97
CA THR A 145 6.64 6.19 -19.29
C THR A 145 5.72 5.38 -20.19
N ASP A 146 6.25 4.67 -21.17
CA ASP A 146 5.48 3.87 -22.12
C ASP A 146 5.34 2.40 -21.72
N LYS A 147 6.02 2.01 -20.62
CA LYS A 147 5.93 0.69 -19.98
C LYS A 147 6.41 -0.47 -20.86
N ASP A 148 7.42 -0.21 -21.70
CA ASP A 148 8.02 -1.24 -22.53
C ASP A 148 9.16 -2.02 -21.80
N GLY A 149 9.52 -1.55 -20.60
CA GLY A 149 10.51 -2.16 -19.73
C GLY A 149 11.92 -1.60 -19.90
N VAL A 150 12.09 -0.52 -20.67
CA VAL A 150 13.27 0.33 -20.71
C VAL A 150 12.95 1.62 -19.94
N TYR A 151 13.84 2.05 -19.06
CA TYR A 151 13.60 3.28 -18.31
C TYR A 151 13.82 4.51 -19.17
N ASP A 152 13.03 5.58 -18.99
CA ASP A 152 13.09 6.83 -19.77
C ASP A 152 14.51 7.38 -19.94
N LYS A 153 15.39 7.18 -18.95
CA LYS A 153 16.80 7.61 -19.00
C LYS A 153 17.67 6.79 -19.97
N ASP A 154 17.25 5.55 -20.24
CA ASP A 154 17.96 4.57 -21.05
C ASP A 154 17.23 4.31 -22.39
N ASP A 155 16.08 4.98 -22.59
CA ASP A 155 15.19 4.82 -23.73
C ASP A 155 15.34 6.00 -24.72
N ALA A 156 15.53 5.66 -25.99
CA ALA A 156 15.63 6.64 -27.08
C ALA A 156 14.27 7.31 -27.41
N CYS A 157 13.15 6.68 -27.07
CA CYS A 157 11.80 7.14 -27.36
C CYS A 157 10.87 6.95 -26.15
N PRO A 158 11.05 7.64 -25.01
CA PRO A 158 10.40 7.38 -23.74
C PRO A 158 8.86 7.43 -23.71
N GLU A 159 8.22 7.89 -24.77
CA GLU A 159 6.77 8.00 -24.90
C GLU A 159 6.18 6.99 -25.89
N VAL A 160 7.00 6.15 -26.51
CA VAL A 160 6.57 5.22 -27.58
C VAL A 160 7.12 3.84 -27.31
N ALA A 161 6.29 2.96 -26.79
CA ALA A 161 6.67 1.59 -26.47
C ALA A 161 7.31 0.87 -27.67
N GLY A 162 8.57 0.54 -27.52
CA GLY A 162 9.40 -0.13 -28.53
C GLY A 162 9.70 -1.58 -28.19
N LEU A 163 10.42 -2.23 -29.10
CA LEU A 163 11.01 -3.52 -28.79
C LEU A 163 12.37 -3.27 -28.13
N LYS A 164 12.66 -3.89 -26.98
CA LYS A 164 13.91 -3.72 -26.21
C LYS A 164 15.21 -3.84 -27.00
N GLN A 165 15.17 -4.52 -28.12
CA GLN A 165 16.33 -4.70 -28.99
C GLN A 165 16.60 -3.49 -29.92
N PHE A 166 15.73 -2.48 -29.91
CA PHE A 166 15.82 -1.29 -30.77
C PHE A 166 15.83 0.04 -29.97
N ASN A 167 15.75 -0.03 -28.64
CA ASN A 167 15.86 1.12 -27.74
C ASN A 167 17.27 1.25 -27.19
#